data_54c781a9a232abf52bf30bd447d9f612
#
_entry.id   54c781a9a232abf52bf30bd447d9f612
#
_cell.length_a   1.000
_cell.length_b   1.000
_cell.length_c   1.000
_cell.angle_alpha   90.00
_cell.angle_beta   90.00
_cell.angle_gamma   90.00
#
_symmetry.space_group_name_H-M   'P 1'
#
loop_
_entity.id
_entity.type
_entity.pdbx_description
1 polymer ?
#
loop_
_entity_poly.entity_id
_entity_poly.type
_entity_poly.pdbx_seq_one_letter_code
_entity_poly.pdbx_strand_id
1 'polypeptide(L)'
;MNCRGNETRKRIITEYIVEPKAHLKLLANQRKNSDAKAIIEDEYYIFTAVGKRDGKEEIIQCGMGAARDFLKLLNHPGLPLFNPLKTDRTIKEDDNQKSNSQEIKVEKWNKTAKQLYNAIMWLITIWDAQPNTPLFEFRDEIVKYKENDPYDSKIKRINTAVKNGGKGKKLTEMIEYIKKSNCIRDNVCNFDLLIDRVNKMYDNGVKVESYF
;
A
#
# COMPACT_ATOMS: atom_id res chain seq x y z
N MET A 1 -11.83 12.84 -9.15
CA MET A 1 -11.48 14.20 -9.72
C MET A 1 -10.77 14.02 -11.06
N ASN A 2 -11.14 14.74 -12.13
CA ASN A 2 -10.41 14.64 -13.42
C ASN A 2 -9.05 15.36 -13.33
N CYS A 3 -7.96 14.65 -13.63
CA CYS A 3 -6.58 15.19 -13.59
C CYS A 3 -5.85 15.09 -14.96
N ARG A 4 -6.59 15.04 -16.07
CA ARG A 4 -6.02 14.95 -17.42
C ARG A 4 -5.37 16.29 -17.84
N GLY A 5 -4.12 16.23 -18.28
CA GLY A 5 -3.36 17.38 -18.79
C GLY A 5 -2.60 18.13 -17.69
N ASN A 6 -1.45 18.69 -18.06
CA ASN A 6 -0.54 19.35 -17.12
C ASN A 6 -1.16 20.58 -16.47
N GLU A 7 -1.88 21.40 -17.25
CA GLU A 7 -2.53 22.62 -16.73
C GLU A 7 -3.62 22.30 -15.71
N THR A 8 -4.37 21.20 -15.92
CA THR A 8 -5.35 20.73 -14.95
C THR A 8 -4.67 20.33 -13.64
N ARG A 9 -3.53 19.62 -13.68
CA ARG A 9 -2.78 19.21 -12.48
C ARG A 9 -2.21 20.41 -11.75
N LYS A 10 -1.67 21.42 -12.45
CA LYS A 10 -1.22 22.67 -11.82
C LYS A 10 -2.38 23.39 -11.11
N ARG A 11 -3.56 23.47 -11.72
CA ARG A 11 -4.75 24.06 -11.11
C ARG A 11 -5.15 23.29 -9.85
N ILE A 12 -5.15 21.96 -9.90
CA ILE A 12 -5.45 21.12 -8.73
C ILE A 12 -4.50 21.43 -7.57
N ILE A 13 -3.20 21.51 -7.80
CA ILE A 13 -2.22 21.85 -6.73
C ILE A 13 -2.45 23.28 -6.20
N THR A 14 -2.94 24.20 -7.03
CA THR A 14 -3.26 25.56 -6.59
C THR A 14 -4.51 25.61 -5.71
N GLU A 15 -5.55 24.85 -6.07
CA GLU A 15 -6.86 24.88 -5.43
C GLU A 15 -6.99 23.90 -4.25
N TYR A 16 -6.20 22.83 -4.22
CA TYR A 16 -6.26 21.74 -3.24
C TYR A 16 -4.92 21.54 -2.52
N ILE A 17 -5.00 21.01 -1.31
CA ILE A 17 -3.86 20.37 -0.63
C ILE A 17 -3.84 18.94 -1.11
N VAL A 18 -2.81 18.58 -1.88
CA VAL A 18 -2.69 17.24 -2.48
C VAL A 18 -1.59 16.46 -1.78
N GLU A 19 -1.91 15.24 -1.36
CA GLU A 19 -0.96 14.34 -0.69
C GLU A 19 -0.95 12.96 -1.34
N PRO A 20 0.23 12.38 -1.64
CA PRO A 20 0.32 10.99 -2.08
C PRO A 20 0.00 10.05 -0.92
N LYS A 21 -0.93 9.11 -1.14
CA LYS A 21 -1.35 8.15 -0.11
C LYS A 21 -0.88 6.74 -0.39
N ALA A 22 -0.82 6.27 -1.64
CA ALA A 22 -0.30 4.95 -1.95
C ALA A 22 0.36 4.90 -3.32
N HIS A 23 1.36 4.02 -3.46
CA HIS A 23 1.95 3.60 -4.72
C HIS A 23 1.86 2.07 -4.80
N LEU A 24 1.07 1.57 -5.72
CA LEU A 24 0.65 0.18 -5.78
C LEU A 24 0.92 -0.43 -7.16
N LYS A 25 1.33 -1.69 -7.16
CA LYS A 25 1.41 -2.53 -8.36
C LYS A 25 0.07 -3.22 -8.58
N LEU A 26 -0.46 -3.19 -9.79
CA LEU A 26 -1.60 -4.02 -10.16
C LEU A 26 -1.21 -5.51 -10.18
N LEU A 27 -2.14 -6.34 -9.76
CA LEU A 27 -2.02 -7.79 -9.90
C LEU A 27 -2.27 -8.18 -11.36
N ALA A 28 -1.85 -9.38 -11.76
CA ALA A 28 -2.04 -9.87 -13.12
C ALA A 28 -3.52 -9.80 -13.54
N ASN A 29 -3.74 -9.38 -14.78
CA ASN A 29 -5.08 -9.22 -15.37
C ASN A 29 -5.98 -8.14 -14.73
N GLN A 30 -5.46 -7.36 -13.78
CA GLN A 30 -6.19 -6.20 -13.26
C GLN A 30 -5.98 -4.99 -14.16
N ARG A 31 -7.03 -4.22 -14.32
CA ARG A 31 -7.02 -2.91 -14.99
C ARG A 31 -7.83 -1.93 -14.15
N LYS A 32 -7.40 -0.68 -14.12
CA LYS A 32 -8.11 0.40 -13.43
C LYS A 32 -8.28 1.61 -14.34
N ASN A 33 -9.37 2.32 -14.13
CA ASN A 33 -9.56 3.61 -14.79
C ASN A 33 -8.79 4.70 -14.03
N SER A 34 -8.03 5.49 -14.76
CA SER A 34 -7.34 6.65 -14.22
C SER A 34 -8.23 7.89 -14.29
N ASP A 35 -8.14 8.74 -13.28
CA ASP A 35 -8.71 10.10 -13.32
C ASP A 35 -8.07 10.99 -14.40
N ALA A 36 -6.94 10.57 -14.96
CA ALA A 36 -6.37 11.17 -16.16
C ALA A 36 -7.01 10.64 -17.47
N LYS A 37 -8.11 9.87 -17.41
CA LYS A 37 -8.82 9.27 -18.54
C LYS A 37 -7.96 8.32 -19.38
N ALA A 38 -7.09 7.55 -18.73
CA ALA A 38 -6.29 6.48 -19.30
C ALA A 38 -6.57 5.18 -18.56
N ILE A 39 -6.30 4.04 -19.17
CA ILE A 39 -6.33 2.75 -18.50
C ILE A 39 -4.97 2.53 -17.81
N ILE A 40 -5.01 2.12 -16.56
CA ILE A 40 -3.83 1.73 -15.79
C ILE A 40 -3.70 0.20 -15.90
N GLU A 41 -2.54 -0.27 -16.32
CA GLU A 41 -2.27 -1.70 -16.52
C GLU A 41 -1.07 -2.19 -15.69
N ASP A 42 -0.36 -1.29 -15.01
CA ASP A 42 0.86 -1.63 -14.28
C ASP A 42 0.88 -1.04 -12.86
N GLU A 43 1.39 0.16 -12.71
CA GLU A 43 1.53 0.84 -11.42
C GLU A 43 0.65 2.07 -11.34
N TYR A 44 0.17 2.37 -10.14
CA TYR A 44 -0.64 3.56 -9.93
C TYR A 44 -0.40 4.20 -8.57
N TYR A 45 -0.70 5.48 -8.54
CA TYR A 45 -0.76 6.26 -7.31
C TYR A 45 -2.19 6.58 -6.93
N ILE A 46 -2.39 6.68 -5.63
CA ILE A 46 -3.57 7.27 -5.03
C ILE A 46 -3.13 8.50 -4.27
N PHE A 47 -3.79 9.63 -4.52
CA PHE A 47 -3.63 10.89 -3.80
C PHE A 47 -4.96 11.27 -3.14
N THR A 48 -4.88 11.97 -2.01
CA THR A 48 -5.98 12.76 -1.49
C THR A 48 -5.81 14.20 -1.92
N ALA A 49 -6.91 14.89 -2.16
CA ALA A 49 -6.94 16.31 -2.51
C ALA A 49 -8.00 17.00 -1.66
N VAL A 50 -7.58 17.85 -0.72
CA VAL A 50 -8.48 18.60 0.16
C VAL A 50 -8.61 20.03 -0.35
N GLY A 51 -9.82 20.45 -0.68
CA GLY A 51 -10.10 21.78 -1.18
C GLY A 51 -9.70 22.87 -0.17
N LYS A 52 -8.85 23.82 -0.60
CA LYS A 52 -8.35 24.89 0.28
C LYS A 52 -9.44 25.87 0.72
N ARG A 53 -10.56 25.96 -0.01
CA ARG A 53 -11.66 26.87 0.27
C ARG A 53 -12.78 26.24 1.09
N ASP A 54 -13.14 25.00 0.75
CA ASP A 54 -14.33 24.33 1.27
C ASP A 54 -14.01 23.11 2.14
N GLY A 55 -12.73 22.70 2.22
CA GLY A 55 -12.29 21.53 2.98
C GLY A 55 -12.78 20.20 2.40
N LYS A 56 -13.42 20.21 1.21
CA LYS A 56 -13.94 18.98 0.61
C LYS A 56 -12.79 18.08 0.18
N GLU A 57 -12.85 16.84 0.64
CA GLU A 57 -11.87 15.81 0.26
C GLU A 57 -12.29 15.10 -1.02
N GLU A 58 -11.36 14.98 -1.95
CA GLU A 58 -11.48 14.18 -3.17
C GLU A 58 -10.30 13.21 -3.27
N ILE A 59 -10.50 12.14 -4.02
CA ILE A 59 -9.46 11.12 -4.28
C ILE A 59 -9.07 11.23 -5.75
N ILE A 60 -7.76 11.11 -6.00
CA ILE A 60 -7.19 11.03 -7.34
C ILE A 60 -6.46 9.70 -7.48
N GLN A 61 -6.94 8.87 -8.41
CA GLN A 61 -6.26 7.63 -8.81
C GLN A 61 -5.67 7.81 -10.19
N CYS A 62 -4.36 7.67 -10.35
CA CYS A 62 -3.73 7.87 -11.64
C CYS A 62 -2.51 6.98 -11.87
N GLY A 63 -2.25 6.67 -13.15
CA GLY A 63 -1.03 5.96 -13.56
C GLY A 63 0.21 6.84 -13.44
N MET A 64 1.37 6.21 -13.61
CA MET A 64 2.70 6.82 -13.35
C MET A 64 2.97 8.11 -14.11
N GLY A 65 2.41 8.30 -15.32
CA GLY A 65 2.60 9.54 -16.08
C GLY A 65 2.05 10.76 -15.33
N ALA A 66 0.78 10.72 -14.91
CA ALA A 66 0.16 11.80 -14.14
C ALA A 66 0.74 11.88 -12.72
N ALA A 67 1.07 10.75 -12.10
CA ALA A 67 1.65 10.70 -10.77
C ALA A 67 3.01 11.42 -10.69
N ARG A 68 3.90 11.21 -11.65
CA ARG A 68 5.20 11.90 -11.72
C ARG A 68 5.05 13.42 -11.81
N ASP A 69 4.06 13.89 -12.56
CA ASP A 69 3.79 15.32 -12.66
C ASP A 69 3.30 15.89 -11.31
N PHE A 70 2.38 15.22 -10.62
CA PHE A 70 1.96 15.61 -9.27
C PHE A 70 3.13 15.62 -8.30
N LEU A 71 3.92 14.55 -8.24
CA LEU A 71 5.07 14.46 -7.35
C LEU A 71 6.09 15.58 -7.61
N LYS A 72 6.35 15.91 -8.89
CA LYS A 72 7.20 17.03 -9.28
C LYS A 72 6.65 18.37 -8.82
N LEU A 73 5.35 18.62 -9.03
CA LEU A 73 4.68 19.85 -8.61
C LEU A 73 4.66 20.02 -7.09
N LEU A 74 4.57 18.90 -6.36
CA LEU A 74 4.60 18.86 -4.89
C LEU A 74 6.01 18.89 -4.31
N ASN A 75 7.06 18.80 -5.13
CA ASN A 75 8.44 18.56 -4.70
C ASN A 75 8.55 17.36 -3.74
N HIS A 76 7.82 16.30 -4.03
CA HIS A 76 7.75 15.10 -3.21
C HIS A 76 8.55 13.94 -3.85
N PRO A 77 9.40 13.20 -3.10
CA PRO A 77 10.25 12.13 -3.64
C PRO A 77 9.48 10.91 -4.13
N GLY A 78 8.19 10.82 -3.85
CA GLY A 78 7.36 9.65 -4.09
C GLY A 78 7.21 8.76 -2.87
N LEU A 79 6.36 7.76 -2.98
CA LEU A 79 6.18 6.72 -1.99
C LEU A 79 6.82 5.41 -2.47
N PRO A 80 7.31 4.56 -1.56
CA PRO A 80 7.79 3.24 -1.92
C PRO A 80 6.68 2.42 -2.57
N LEU A 81 7.02 1.73 -3.65
CA LEU A 81 6.08 0.86 -4.36
C LEU A 81 5.78 -0.38 -3.53
N PHE A 82 4.52 -0.65 -3.25
CA PHE A 82 4.09 -1.96 -2.81
C PHE A 82 3.91 -2.87 -4.04
N ASN A 83 4.92 -3.69 -4.29
CA ASN A 83 4.90 -4.68 -5.36
C ASN A 83 4.95 -6.08 -4.76
N PRO A 84 3.83 -6.81 -4.69
CA PRO A 84 3.83 -8.17 -4.17
C PRO A 84 4.30 -9.22 -5.21
N LEU A 85 4.43 -8.85 -6.49
CA LEU A 85 4.79 -9.79 -7.55
C LEU A 85 6.28 -10.11 -7.56
N LYS A 86 6.63 -11.35 -7.87
CA LYS A 86 8.00 -11.73 -8.25
C LYS A 86 8.30 -11.04 -9.59
N THR A 87 9.40 -10.32 -9.66
CA THR A 87 9.88 -9.77 -10.93
C THR A 87 10.75 -10.86 -11.56
N ASP A 88 10.41 -11.30 -12.76
CA ASP A 88 11.32 -12.09 -13.59
C ASP A 88 12.50 -11.19 -14.01
N ARG A 89 13.42 -10.98 -13.08
CA ARG A 89 14.76 -10.60 -13.47
C ARG A 89 15.43 -11.87 -13.96
N THR A 90 15.29 -12.20 -15.24
CA THR A 90 16.36 -12.85 -15.97
C THR A 90 17.52 -11.88 -15.87
N ILE A 91 18.42 -12.16 -14.93
CA ILE A 91 19.72 -11.53 -14.84
C ILE A 91 20.45 -11.98 -16.12
N LYS A 92 20.38 -11.15 -17.16
CA LYS A 92 21.46 -11.12 -18.12
C LYS A 92 22.55 -10.33 -17.43
N GLU A 93 23.54 -11.04 -16.93
CA GLU A 93 24.85 -10.49 -16.63
C GLU A 93 25.44 -9.98 -17.96
N ASP A 94 25.20 -8.72 -18.25
CA ASP A 94 26.02 -7.96 -19.16
C ASP A 94 26.93 -7.09 -18.30
N ASP A 95 28.20 -7.53 -18.24
CA ASP A 95 29.35 -6.76 -17.75
C ASP A 95 29.37 -5.35 -18.35
N ASN A 96 29.78 -4.39 -17.51
CA ASN A 96 30.13 -3.01 -17.80
C ASN A 96 29.02 -1.97 -17.81
N GLN A 97 28.56 -1.58 -16.60
CA GLN A 97 28.38 -0.16 -16.30
C GLN A 97 28.60 0.10 -14.81
N LYS A 98 29.69 0.81 -14.50
CA LYS A 98 29.91 1.48 -13.22
C LYS A 98 28.78 2.48 -13.01
N SER A 99 27.72 2.09 -12.32
CA SER A 99 26.71 3.00 -11.83
C SER A 99 27.04 3.35 -10.38
N ASN A 100 27.15 4.66 -10.11
CA ASN A 100 27.31 5.26 -8.80
C ASN A 100 26.43 4.54 -7.78
N SER A 101 27.08 3.84 -6.86
CA SER A 101 26.45 3.29 -5.67
C SER A 101 26.05 4.43 -4.75
N GLN A 102 24.85 5.01 -4.96
CA GLN A 102 24.17 5.67 -3.88
C GLN A 102 23.94 4.58 -2.82
N GLU A 103 24.49 4.77 -1.63
CA GLU A 103 24.21 3.95 -0.47
C GLU A 103 22.70 3.83 -0.31
N ILE A 104 22.14 2.67 -0.66
CA ILE A 104 20.76 2.33 -0.38
C ILE A 104 20.69 2.26 1.16
N LYS A 105 20.22 3.33 1.81
CA LYS A 105 19.90 3.28 3.24
C LYS A 105 18.88 2.18 3.42
N VAL A 106 19.32 1.02 3.90
CA VAL A 106 18.45 -0.09 4.27
C VAL A 106 17.53 0.43 5.37
N GLU A 107 16.28 0.65 5.02
CA GLU A 107 15.29 1.11 5.99
C GLU A 107 15.16 0.07 7.11
N LYS A 108 15.48 0.51 8.33
CA LYS A 108 15.41 -0.37 9.51
C LYS A 108 13.93 -0.52 9.92
N TRP A 109 13.44 -1.73 9.82
CA TRP A 109 12.10 -2.09 10.24
C TRP A 109 12.13 -3.07 11.41
N ASN A 110 11.26 -2.86 12.38
CA ASN A 110 10.89 -3.93 13.30
C ASN A 110 10.20 -5.05 12.51
N LYS A 111 10.53 -6.31 12.79
CA LYS A 111 10.02 -7.46 12.04
C LYS A 111 8.49 -7.59 12.10
N THR A 112 7.90 -7.40 13.29
CA THR A 112 6.45 -7.45 13.51
C THR A 112 5.75 -6.27 12.81
N ALA A 113 6.33 -5.06 12.91
CA ALA A 113 5.81 -3.88 12.21
C ALA A 113 5.83 -4.07 10.69
N LYS A 114 6.86 -4.73 10.15
CA LYS A 114 6.94 -5.03 8.72
C LYS A 114 5.87 -6.02 8.27
N GLN A 115 5.62 -7.08 9.06
CA GLN A 115 4.55 -8.02 8.78
C GLN A 115 3.18 -7.32 8.84
N LEU A 116 2.95 -6.47 9.85
CA LEU A 116 1.70 -5.73 9.99
C LEU A 116 1.49 -4.74 8.83
N TYR A 117 2.54 -4.02 8.42
CA TYR A 117 2.52 -3.20 7.22
C TYR A 117 2.14 -4.00 5.96
N ASN A 118 2.77 -5.16 5.76
CA ASN A 118 2.46 -6.01 4.60
C ASN A 118 1.00 -6.50 4.65
N ALA A 119 0.50 -6.89 5.82
CA ALA A 119 -0.90 -7.29 5.99
C ALA A 119 -1.86 -6.15 5.59
N ILE A 120 -1.61 -4.92 6.08
CA ILE A 120 -2.43 -3.75 5.73
C ILE A 120 -2.36 -3.46 4.22
N MET A 121 -1.17 -3.51 3.62
CA MET A 121 -1.01 -3.26 2.18
C MET A 121 -1.72 -4.31 1.34
N TRP A 122 -1.75 -5.57 1.78
CA TRP A 122 -2.55 -6.62 1.16
C TRP A 122 -4.05 -6.32 1.25
N LEU A 123 -4.55 -5.88 2.41
CA LEU A 123 -5.96 -5.51 2.57
C LEU A 123 -6.33 -4.33 1.67
N ILE A 124 -5.47 -3.30 1.59
CA ILE A 124 -5.66 -2.17 0.68
C ILE A 124 -5.75 -2.66 -0.78
N THR A 125 -4.88 -3.59 -1.18
CA THR A 125 -4.84 -4.13 -2.55
C THR A 125 -6.04 -5.03 -2.86
N ILE A 126 -6.40 -5.95 -1.93
CA ILE A 126 -7.47 -6.94 -2.14
C ILE A 126 -8.85 -6.27 -2.12
N TRP A 127 -9.07 -5.33 -1.21
CA TRP A 127 -10.38 -4.68 -1.04
C TRP A 127 -10.52 -3.38 -1.85
N ASP A 128 -9.49 -2.99 -2.59
CA ASP A 128 -9.43 -1.71 -3.30
C ASP A 128 -9.81 -0.53 -2.36
N ALA A 129 -9.20 -0.56 -1.16
CA ALA A 129 -9.56 0.35 -0.08
C ALA A 129 -9.26 1.80 -0.45
N GLN A 130 -10.18 2.70 -0.09
CA GLN A 130 -10.02 4.12 -0.34
C GLN A 130 -9.17 4.80 0.75
N PRO A 131 -8.46 5.91 0.46
CA PRO A 131 -7.56 6.59 1.40
C PRO A 131 -8.19 7.08 2.69
N ASN A 132 -9.47 7.39 2.68
CA ASN A 132 -10.23 7.86 3.85
C ASN A 132 -10.72 6.72 4.76
N THR A 133 -10.21 5.51 4.57
CA THR A 133 -10.53 4.35 5.43
C THR A 133 -9.51 4.19 6.55
N PRO A 134 -9.91 3.58 7.69
CA PRO A 134 -8.99 3.33 8.81
C PRO A 134 -7.74 2.53 8.44
N LEU A 135 -7.76 1.74 7.35
CA LEU A 135 -6.59 1.00 6.89
C LEU A 135 -5.42 1.92 6.52
N PHE A 136 -5.71 3.07 5.89
CA PHE A 136 -4.67 4.03 5.53
C PHE A 136 -4.10 4.74 6.76
N GLU A 137 -4.94 5.07 7.74
CA GLU A 137 -4.48 5.66 9.02
C GLU A 137 -3.55 4.68 9.75
N PHE A 138 -3.93 3.40 9.84
CA PHE A 138 -3.07 2.37 10.43
C PHE A 138 -1.76 2.20 9.69
N ARG A 139 -1.79 2.21 8.35
CA ARG A 139 -0.58 2.13 7.54
C ARG A 139 0.35 3.31 7.83
N ASP A 140 -0.17 4.53 7.82
CA ASP A 140 0.63 5.74 8.05
C ASP A 140 1.25 5.73 9.44
N GLU A 141 0.51 5.26 10.43
CA GLU A 141 1.02 5.12 11.79
C GLU A 141 2.13 4.06 11.88
N ILE A 142 1.97 2.90 11.25
CA ILE A 142 3.01 1.86 11.22
C ILE A 142 4.26 2.36 10.48
N VAL A 143 4.12 3.09 9.38
CA VAL A 143 5.25 3.67 8.66
C VAL A 143 5.98 4.70 9.52
N LYS A 144 5.25 5.55 10.24
CA LYS A 144 5.81 6.56 11.14
C LYS A 144 6.65 5.94 12.26
N TYR A 145 6.22 4.79 12.79
CA TYR A 145 6.88 4.10 13.90
C TYR A 145 7.47 2.74 13.50
N LYS A 146 7.95 2.63 12.26
CA LYS A 146 8.38 1.37 11.63
C LYS A 146 9.49 0.62 12.37
N GLU A 147 10.29 1.30 13.18
CA GLU A 147 11.36 0.70 13.97
C GLU A 147 10.88 0.12 15.30
N ASN A 148 9.68 0.52 15.74
CA ASN A 148 9.11 0.10 17.01
C ASN A 148 8.25 -1.16 16.84
N ASP A 149 8.17 -1.94 17.91
CA ASP A 149 7.24 -3.06 17.99
C ASP A 149 5.80 -2.54 18.11
N PRO A 150 4.86 -2.97 17.25
CA PRO A 150 3.49 -2.48 17.28
C PRO A 150 2.75 -2.97 18.53
N TYR A 151 1.88 -2.14 19.08
CA TYR A 151 1.04 -2.51 20.21
C TYR A 151 0.06 -3.63 19.86
N ASP A 152 -0.20 -4.52 20.80
CA ASP A 152 -1.16 -5.62 20.66
C ASP A 152 -2.56 -5.15 20.25
N SER A 153 -2.99 -4.02 20.78
CA SER A 153 -4.27 -3.41 20.42
C SER A 153 -4.39 -3.09 18.93
N LYS A 154 -3.30 -2.67 18.28
CA LYS A 154 -3.26 -2.40 16.84
C LYS A 154 -3.31 -3.68 16.03
N ILE A 155 -2.52 -4.69 16.42
CA ILE A 155 -2.54 -6.00 15.78
C ILE A 155 -3.95 -6.60 15.87
N LYS A 156 -4.57 -6.55 17.06
CA LYS A 156 -5.95 -7.02 17.30
C LYS A 156 -6.97 -6.29 16.40
N ARG A 157 -6.84 -4.96 16.24
CA ARG A 157 -7.73 -4.18 15.37
C ARG A 157 -7.64 -4.59 13.92
N ILE A 158 -6.42 -4.81 13.39
CA ILE A 158 -6.23 -5.29 12.02
C ILE A 158 -6.75 -6.72 11.88
N ASN A 159 -6.47 -7.61 12.84
CA ASN A 159 -7.05 -8.96 12.87
C ASN A 159 -8.58 -8.95 12.78
N THR A 160 -9.23 -8.07 13.55
CA THR A 160 -10.68 -7.87 13.52
C THR A 160 -11.15 -7.32 12.18
N ALA A 161 -10.40 -6.39 11.58
CA ALA A 161 -10.71 -5.87 10.25
C ALA A 161 -10.64 -6.98 9.19
N VAL A 162 -9.62 -7.87 9.25
CA VAL A 162 -9.53 -9.04 8.35
C VAL A 162 -10.74 -9.95 8.53
N LYS A 163 -11.08 -10.30 9.78
CA LYS A 163 -12.25 -11.15 10.09
C LYS A 163 -13.52 -10.60 9.46
N ASN A 164 -13.81 -9.33 9.68
CA ASN A 164 -15.05 -8.70 9.26
C ASN A 164 -15.09 -8.46 7.74
N GLY A 165 -14.04 -7.85 7.18
CA GLY A 165 -13.94 -7.55 5.75
C GLY A 165 -13.73 -8.77 4.88
N GLY A 166 -13.02 -9.78 5.39
CA GLY A 166 -12.81 -11.07 4.74
C GLY A 166 -13.99 -12.02 4.83
N LYS A 167 -15.09 -11.62 5.52
CA LYS A 167 -16.26 -12.47 5.76
C LYS A 167 -15.86 -13.81 6.41
N GLY A 168 -14.97 -13.76 7.38
CA GLY A 168 -14.45 -14.90 8.10
C GLY A 168 -13.30 -15.65 7.41
N LYS A 169 -12.90 -15.26 6.19
CA LYS A 169 -11.69 -15.83 5.54
C LYS A 169 -10.44 -15.21 6.14
N LYS A 170 -9.39 -16.00 6.25
CA LYS A 170 -8.06 -15.55 6.66
C LYS A 170 -7.36 -14.79 5.53
N LEU A 171 -6.48 -13.86 5.90
CA LEU A 171 -5.67 -13.10 4.93
C LEU A 171 -4.82 -14.05 4.06
N THR A 172 -4.21 -15.06 4.68
CA THR A 172 -3.45 -16.10 3.97
C THR A 172 -4.30 -16.83 2.93
N GLU A 173 -5.55 -17.16 3.23
CA GLU A 173 -6.47 -17.80 2.28
C GLU A 173 -6.82 -16.88 1.10
N MET A 174 -7.04 -15.60 1.38
CA MET A 174 -7.28 -14.61 0.33
C MET A 174 -6.07 -14.44 -0.59
N ILE A 175 -4.85 -14.44 -0.02
CA ILE A 175 -3.60 -14.36 -0.79
C ILE A 175 -3.38 -15.65 -1.59
N GLU A 176 -3.63 -16.83 -1.04
CA GLU A 176 -3.52 -18.10 -1.77
C GLU A 176 -4.45 -18.16 -2.98
N TYR A 177 -5.64 -17.56 -2.88
CA TYR A 177 -6.51 -17.42 -4.05
C TYR A 177 -5.88 -16.55 -5.14
N ILE A 178 -5.21 -15.46 -4.76
CA ILE A 178 -4.51 -14.55 -5.69
C ILE A 178 -3.28 -15.23 -6.31
N LYS A 179 -2.56 -16.05 -5.56
CA LYS A 179 -1.40 -16.81 -6.04
C LYS A 179 -1.72 -17.75 -7.21
N LYS A 180 -2.98 -18.17 -7.37
CA LYS A 180 -3.39 -19.01 -8.50
C LYS A 180 -3.15 -18.37 -9.86
N SER A 181 -3.19 -17.04 -9.92
CA SER A 181 -3.00 -16.25 -11.16
C SER A 181 -1.82 -15.28 -11.10
N ASN A 182 -1.06 -15.28 -10.00
CA ASN A 182 0.04 -14.34 -9.78
C ASN A 182 1.25 -15.01 -9.15
N CYS A 183 2.44 -14.73 -9.65
CA CYS A 183 3.70 -15.08 -9.01
C CYS A 183 3.96 -14.13 -7.84
N ILE A 184 3.62 -14.50 -6.61
CA ILE A 184 3.75 -13.64 -5.43
C ILE A 184 5.08 -13.90 -4.71
N ARG A 185 5.70 -12.84 -4.18
CA ARG A 185 6.90 -12.91 -3.35
C ARG A 185 6.56 -13.44 -1.95
N ASP A 186 7.34 -14.39 -1.45
CA ASP A 186 7.06 -15.05 -0.17
C ASP A 186 7.25 -14.09 1.03
N ASN A 187 8.22 -13.17 0.93
CA ASN A 187 8.54 -12.23 2.01
C ASN A 187 7.43 -11.21 2.34
N VAL A 188 6.44 -11.04 1.48
CA VAL A 188 5.29 -10.16 1.73
C VAL A 188 4.05 -10.93 2.21
N CYS A 189 4.14 -12.26 2.30
CA CYS A 189 3.05 -13.17 2.70
C CYS A 189 3.32 -13.87 4.04
N ASN A 190 4.43 -13.55 4.71
CA ASN A 190 4.73 -14.12 6.01
C ASN A 190 4.11 -13.25 7.11
N PHE A 191 3.25 -13.88 7.94
CA PHE A 191 2.55 -13.26 9.06
C PHE A 191 2.72 -14.02 10.37
N ASP A 192 3.75 -14.88 10.48
CA ASP A 192 3.98 -15.78 11.62
C ASP A 192 4.00 -15.03 12.94
N LEU A 193 4.71 -13.88 13.00
CA LEU A 193 4.80 -13.08 14.22
C LEU A 193 3.45 -12.49 14.63
N LEU A 194 2.60 -12.13 13.68
CA LEU A 194 1.26 -11.63 13.95
C LEU A 194 0.34 -12.75 14.43
N ILE A 195 0.38 -13.91 13.78
CA ILE A 195 -0.38 -15.10 14.14
C ILE A 195 -0.04 -15.54 15.56
N ASP A 196 1.26 -15.69 15.87
CA ASP A 196 1.73 -16.08 17.19
C ASP A 196 1.27 -15.10 18.27
N ARG A 197 1.29 -13.80 17.94
CA ARG A 197 0.92 -12.77 18.89
C ARG A 197 -0.59 -12.74 19.15
N VAL A 198 -1.42 -12.85 18.11
CA VAL A 198 -2.88 -12.91 18.26
C VAL A 198 -3.30 -14.17 19.01
N ASN A 199 -2.68 -15.31 18.74
CA ASN A 199 -2.98 -16.58 19.42
C ASN A 199 -2.65 -16.57 20.94
N LYS A 200 -1.90 -15.58 21.42
CA LYS A 200 -1.63 -15.36 22.85
C LYS A 200 -2.60 -14.36 23.49
N MET A 201 -3.47 -13.71 22.71
CA MET A 201 -4.42 -12.73 23.20
C MET A 201 -5.71 -13.36 23.69
N TYR A 202 -6.30 -12.73 24.69
CA TYR A 202 -7.64 -13.05 25.21
C TYR A 202 -8.51 -11.80 25.15
N ASP A 203 -9.78 -12.00 24.86
CA ASP A 203 -10.80 -10.98 24.89
C ASP A 203 -11.97 -11.46 25.77
N ASN A 204 -12.21 -10.78 26.91
CA ASN A 204 -13.20 -11.18 27.91
C ASN A 204 -13.09 -12.67 28.31
N GLY A 205 -11.85 -13.18 28.48
CA GLY A 205 -11.58 -14.56 28.85
C GLY A 205 -11.64 -15.58 27.68
N VAL A 206 -12.02 -15.15 26.48
CA VAL A 206 -12.03 -15.99 25.29
C VAL A 206 -10.76 -15.77 24.46
N LYS A 207 -10.13 -16.86 24.04
CA LYS A 207 -8.95 -16.81 23.18
C LYS A 207 -9.27 -16.18 21.83
N VAL A 208 -8.46 -15.20 21.41
CA VAL A 208 -8.65 -14.55 20.10
C VAL A 208 -8.13 -15.47 18.98
N GLU A 209 -8.93 -15.67 17.96
CA GLU A 209 -8.53 -16.40 16.76
C GLU A 209 -7.79 -15.46 15.79
N SER A 210 -6.70 -15.96 15.18
CA SER A 210 -5.97 -15.24 14.15
C SER A 210 -6.62 -15.39 12.77
N TYR A 211 -6.78 -14.25 12.10
CA TYR A 211 -7.26 -14.15 10.73
C TYR A 211 -6.17 -13.66 9.74
N PHE A 212 -4.91 -13.59 10.21
CA PHE A 212 -3.76 -13.32 9.33
C PHE A 212 -3.41 -14.49 8.43
#